data_818b5d918485d871635e920cc412fde2
#
_entry.id   818b5d918485d871635e920cc412fde2
#
_cell.length_a   1.000
_cell.length_b   1.000
_cell.length_c   1.000
_cell.angle_alpha   90.00
_cell.angle_beta   90.00
_cell.angle_gamma   90.00
#
_symmetry.space_group_name_H-M   'P 1'
#
loop_
_entity.id
_entity.type
_entity.pdbx_description
1 polymer ?
#
loop_
_entity_poly.entity_id
_entity_poly.type
_entity_poly.pdbx_seq_one_letter_code
_entity_poly.pdbx_strand_id
1 'polypeptide(L)'
;MDVDRGIRVAVDTGTVTLGSDKSVQALKLGRGKLVIIAKNCPEETREDVMYYSKLSDIPVYTYEGSSVDLGSVCGKPFTVATLIIKDPGDSTILEVMG
;
A
#
# COMPACT_ATOMS: atom_id res chain seq x y z
N MET A 1 13.38 -0.96 11.14
CA MET A 1 12.12 -1.71 11.18
C MET A 1 11.98 -2.56 9.93
N ASP A 2 11.50 -3.77 10.09
CA ASP A 2 11.17 -4.66 8.99
C ASP A 2 9.92 -4.12 8.26
N VAL A 3 9.98 -4.05 6.94
CA VAL A 3 8.86 -3.57 6.12
C VAL A 3 7.61 -4.42 6.33
N ASP A 4 7.76 -5.74 6.36
CA ASP A 4 6.64 -6.66 6.57
C ASP A 4 5.93 -6.38 7.87
N ARG A 5 6.68 -6.21 8.94
CA ARG A 5 6.14 -5.90 10.25
C ARG A 5 5.46 -4.52 10.24
N GLY A 6 6.08 -3.55 9.58
CA GLY A 6 5.52 -2.21 9.47
C GLY A 6 4.15 -2.22 8.78
N ILE A 7 4.03 -2.98 7.70
CA ILE A 7 2.75 -3.15 6.98
C ILE A 7 1.72 -3.79 7.91
N ARG A 8 2.08 -4.86 8.60
CA ARG A 8 1.15 -5.58 9.48
C ARG A 8 0.66 -4.71 10.64
N VAL A 9 1.56 -3.96 11.27
CA VAL A 9 1.19 -3.06 12.36
C VAL A 9 0.24 -1.96 11.84
N ALA A 10 0.50 -1.42 10.66
CA ALA A 10 -0.38 -0.41 10.05
C ALA A 10 -1.77 -0.98 9.78
N VAL A 11 -1.85 -2.21 9.26
CA VAL A 11 -3.12 -2.87 8.98
C VAL A 11 -3.90 -3.12 10.28
N ASP A 12 -3.21 -3.54 11.34
CA ASP A 12 -3.86 -3.90 12.60
C ASP A 12 -4.26 -2.68 13.44
N THR A 13 -3.48 -1.60 13.40
CA THR A 13 -3.66 -0.46 14.32
C THR A 13 -4.05 0.84 13.63
N GLY A 14 -3.87 0.93 12.32
CA GLY A 14 -4.15 2.14 11.55
C GLY A 14 -5.34 1.99 10.63
N THR A 15 -5.41 2.85 9.64
CA THR A 15 -6.43 2.82 8.59
C THR A 15 -5.76 2.52 7.26
N VAL A 16 -6.01 1.31 6.76
CA VAL A 16 -5.41 0.83 5.50
C VAL A 16 -6.53 0.31 4.60
N THR A 17 -6.51 0.74 3.34
CA THR A 17 -7.44 0.23 2.33
C THR A 17 -6.72 -0.80 1.48
N LEU A 18 -7.28 -2.00 1.41
CA LEU A 18 -6.72 -3.11 0.62
C LEU A 18 -7.47 -3.23 -0.70
N GLY A 19 -6.73 -3.47 -1.76
CA GLY A 19 -7.29 -3.68 -3.08
C GLY A 19 -6.98 -2.53 -4.04
N SER A 20 -6.79 -2.90 -5.33
CA SER A 20 -6.33 -1.96 -6.34
C SER A 20 -7.37 -0.86 -6.65
N ASP A 21 -8.63 -1.24 -6.86
CA ASP A 21 -9.66 -0.26 -7.22
C ASP A 21 -9.88 0.78 -6.13
N LYS A 22 -9.98 0.32 -4.89
CA LYS A 22 -10.20 1.21 -3.75
C LYS A 22 -8.98 2.08 -3.47
N SER A 23 -7.79 1.52 -3.63
CA SER A 23 -6.54 2.26 -3.43
C SER A 23 -6.38 3.36 -4.48
N VAL A 24 -6.65 3.04 -5.75
CA VAL A 24 -6.59 4.03 -6.83
C VAL A 24 -7.62 5.13 -6.60
N GLN A 25 -8.82 4.77 -6.17
CA GLN A 25 -9.85 5.76 -5.89
C GLN A 25 -9.43 6.70 -4.76
N ALA A 26 -8.80 6.17 -3.70
CA ALA A 26 -8.27 7.00 -2.62
C ALA A 26 -7.17 7.94 -3.12
N LEU A 27 -6.30 7.46 -4.01
CA LEU A 27 -5.27 8.29 -4.63
C LEU A 27 -5.88 9.43 -5.44
N LYS A 28 -6.93 9.15 -6.21
CA LYS A 28 -7.64 10.18 -6.99
C LYS A 28 -8.18 11.29 -6.10
N LEU A 29 -8.56 10.95 -4.88
CA LEU A 29 -9.08 11.90 -3.90
C LEU A 29 -7.97 12.52 -3.04
N GLY A 30 -6.72 12.15 -3.27
CA GLY A 30 -5.59 12.64 -2.48
C GLY A 30 -5.60 12.16 -1.04
N ARG A 31 -6.21 11.00 -0.78
CA ARG A 31 -6.38 10.46 0.58
C ARG A 31 -5.44 9.30 0.82
N GLY A 32 -4.35 9.55 1.49
CA GLY A 32 -3.40 8.52 1.86
C GLY A 32 -2.03 9.10 2.13
N LYS A 33 -1.19 8.33 2.78
CA LYS A 33 0.17 8.72 3.14
C LYS A 33 1.24 7.89 2.45
N LEU A 34 0.89 6.67 2.05
CA LEU A 34 1.79 5.76 1.36
C LEU A 34 0.97 4.73 0.61
N VAL A 35 1.31 4.49 -0.66
CA VAL A 35 0.71 3.40 -1.43
C VAL A 35 1.77 2.33 -1.65
N ILE A 36 1.37 1.06 -1.50
CA ILE A 36 2.25 -0.09 -1.68
C ILE A 36 1.68 -0.98 -2.78
N ILE A 37 2.51 -1.33 -3.76
CA ILE A 37 2.13 -2.23 -4.85
C ILE A 37 3.01 -3.49 -4.79
N ALA A 38 2.40 -4.63 -5.05
CA ALA A 38 3.11 -5.90 -5.11
C ALA A 38 3.99 -5.96 -6.36
N LYS A 39 5.04 -6.77 -6.31
CA LYS A 39 5.97 -6.93 -7.43
C LYS A 39 5.26 -7.36 -8.72
N ASN A 40 4.26 -8.22 -8.61
CA ASN A 40 3.48 -8.72 -9.75
C ASN A 40 2.19 -7.96 -10.00
N CYS A 41 2.08 -6.73 -9.49
CA CYS A 41 0.92 -5.88 -9.75
C CYS A 41 0.74 -5.69 -11.27
N PRO A 42 -0.48 -5.84 -11.80
CA PRO A 42 -0.74 -5.65 -13.22
C PRO A 42 -0.26 -4.28 -13.70
N GLU A 43 0.30 -4.24 -14.91
CA GLU A 43 0.88 -3.02 -15.47
C GLU A 43 -0.11 -1.86 -15.51
N GLU A 44 -1.36 -2.14 -15.89
CA GLU A 44 -2.40 -1.12 -15.93
C GLU A 44 -2.63 -0.48 -14.56
N THR A 45 -2.70 -1.30 -13.51
CA THR A 45 -2.85 -0.81 -12.14
C THR A 45 -1.62 -0.02 -11.70
N ARG A 46 -0.44 -0.52 -12.04
CA ARG A 46 0.82 0.16 -11.72
C ARG A 46 0.86 1.56 -12.35
N GLU A 47 0.46 1.67 -13.61
CA GLU A 47 0.43 2.96 -14.30
C GLU A 47 -0.53 3.93 -13.63
N ASP A 48 -1.72 3.47 -13.27
CA ASP A 48 -2.71 4.29 -12.57
C ASP A 48 -2.18 4.76 -11.22
N VAL A 49 -1.58 3.86 -10.46
CA VAL A 49 -1.01 4.18 -9.14
C VAL A 49 0.08 5.24 -9.29
N MET A 50 1.00 5.04 -10.23
CA MET A 50 2.09 6.00 -10.44
C MET A 50 1.58 7.37 -10.86
N TYR A 51 0.58 7.40 -11.76
CA TYR A 51 0.00 8.65 -12.24
C TYR A 51 -0.67 9.44 -11.11
N TYR A 52 -1.59 8.81 -10.39
CA TYR A 52 -2.35 9.51 -9.35
C TYR A 52 -1.54 9.79 -8.09
N SER A 53 -0.57 8.95 -7.76
CA SER A 53 0.32 9.20 -6.62
C SER A 53 1.19 10.43 -6.87
N LYS A 54 1.63 10.61 -8.10
CA LYS A 54 2.40 11.80 -8.48
C LYS A 54 1.57 13.06 -8.38
N LEU A 55 0.31 13.02 -8.85
CA LEU A 55 -0.59 14.18 -8.76
C LEU A 55 -0.91 14.53 -7.31
N SER A 56 -1.04 13.54 -6.44
CA SER A 56 -1.43 13.73 -5.05
C SER A 56 -0.23 13.86 -4.10
N ASP A 57 0.98 13.76 -4.63
CA ASP A 57 2.22 13.82 -3.86
C ASP A 57 2.26 12.74 -2.75
N ILE A 58 1.79 11.54 -3.09
CA ILE A 58 1.81 10.40 -2.18
C ILE A 58 2.89 9.43 -2.64
N PRO A 59 3.84 9.06 -1.77
CA PRO A 59 4.92 8.14 -2.17
C PRO A 59 4.41 6.73 -2.48
N VAL A 60 5.11 6.06 -3.37
CA VAL A 60 4.83 4.69 -3.78
C VAL A 60 6.00 3.79 -3.38
N TYR A 61 5.68 2.67 -2.75
CA TYR A 61 6.67 1.64 -2.44
C TYR A 61 6.32 0.38 -3.21
N THR A 62 7.29 -0.18 -3.93
CA THR A 62 7.13 -1.47 -4.60
C THR A 62 7.58 -2.57 -3.65
N TYR A 63 6.63 -3.36 -3.16
CA TYR A 63 6.92 -4.50 -2.30
C TYR A 63 7.67 -5.57 -3.10
N GLU A 64 8.69 -6.16 -2.52
CA GLU A 64 9.54 -7.14 -3.20
C GLU A 64 8.88 -8.51 -3.40
N GLY A 65 7.79 -8.78 -2.68
CA GLY A 65 7.04 -10.02 -2.82
C GLY A 65 5.88 -9.90 -3.77
N SER A 66 5.23 -11.04 -4.02
CA SER A 66 4.04 -11.10 -4.87
C SER A 66 2.80 -10.61 -4.13
N SER A 67 1.67 -10.54 -4.85
CA SER A 67 0.38 -10.21 -4.25
C SER A 67 -0.05 -11.26 -3.21
N VAL A 68 0.35 -12.51 -3.39
CA VAL A 68 0.11 -13.57 -2.40
C VAL A 68 0.89 -13.26 -1.12
N ASP A 69 2.15 -12.91 -1.27
CA ASP A 69 3.01 -12.58 -0.12
C ASP A 69 2.49 -11.33 0.61
N LEU A 70 2.11 -10.31 -0.15
CA LEU A 70 1.60 -9.07 0.45
C LEU A 70 0.29 -9.32 1.20
N GLY A 71 -0.61 -10.11 0.65
CA GLY A 71 -1.84 -10.50 1.35
C GLY A 71 -1.55 -11.22 2.66
N SER A 72 -0.58 -12.14 2.63
CA SER A 72 -0.16 -12.87 3.82
C SER A 72 0.42 -11.94 4.89
N VAL A 73 1.24 -10.99 4.48
CA VAL A 73 1.82 -9.99 5.40
C VAL A 73 0.71 -9.16 6.04
N CYS A 74 -0.34 -8.84 5.30
CA CYS A 74 -1.51 -8.12 5.84
C CYS A 74 -2.36 -9.01 6.76
N GLY A 75 -2.06 -10.29 6.86
CA GLY A 75 -2.84 -11.22 7.66
C GLY A 75 -4.18 -11.60 7.02
N LYS A 76 -4.26 -11.56 5.70
CA LYS A 76 -5.49 -11.82 4.96
C LYS A 76 -5.40 -13.14 4.18
N PRO A 77 -6.53 -13.84 4.02
CA PRO A 77 -6.57 -15.11 3.26
C PRO A 77 -6.75 -14.90 1.75
N PHE A 78 -6.43 -13.70 1.25
CA PHE A 78 -6.57 -13.38 -0.18
C PHE A 78 -5.37 -12.56 -0.65
N THR A 79 -5.22 -12.45 -1.97
CA THR A 79 -4.12 -11.69 -2.56
C THR A 79 -4.37 -10.18 -2.45
N VAL A 80 -3.30 -9.42 -2.28
CA VAL A 80 -3.34 -7.95 -2.25
C VAL A 80 -2.29 -7.43 -3.21
N ALA A 81 -2.73 -6.93 -4.37
CA ALA A 81 -1.80 -6.37 -5.36
C ALA A 81 -1.46 -4.91 -5.06
N THR A 82 -2.36 -4.18 -4.40
CA THR A 82 -2.19 -2.77 -4.07
C THR A 82 -2.89 -2.47 -2.77
N LEU A 83 -2.25 -1.65 -1.94
CA LEU A 83 -2.90 -1.12 -0.74
C LEU A 83 -2.46 0.32 -0.54
N ILE A 84 -3.26 1.07 0.20
CA ILE A 84 -2.91 2.45 0.56
C ILE A 84 -3.05 2.62 2.08
N ILE A 85 -2.03 3.19 2.69
CA ILE A 85 -2.04 3.50 4.12
C ILE A 85 -2.52 4.93 4.29
N LYS A 86 -3.69 5.08 4.88
CA LYS A 86 -4.29 6.39 5.18
C LYS A 86 -3.80 6.91 6.53
N ASP A 87 -3.66 6.01 7.49
CA ASP A 87 -3.16 6.30 8.83
C ASP A 87 -2.30 5.11 9.26
N PRO A 88 -1.03 5.30 9.58
CA PRO A 88 -0.15 4.19 9.96
C PRO A 88 -0.44 3.62 11.35
N GLY A 89 -1.25 4.29 12.18
CA GLY A 89 -1.48 3.85 13.56
C GLY A 89 -0.17 3.82 14.33
N ASP A 90 0.15 2.67 14.94
CA ASP A 90 1.38 2.48 15.71
C ASP A 90 2.59 2.10 14.83
N SER A 91 2.41 2.01 13.51
CA SER A 91 3.49 1.63 12.61
C SER A 91 4.43 2.80 12.35
N THR A 92 5.73 2.50 12.27
CA THR A 92 6.75 3.47 11.87
C THR A 92 7.12 3.35 10.39
N ILE A 93 6.26 2.68 9.60
CA ILE A 93 6.56 2.41 8.19
C ILE A 93 6.79 3.69 7.38
N LEU A 94 6.08 4.77 7.69
CA LEU A 94 6.27 6.04 6.97
C LEU A 94 7.66 6.62 7.22
N GLU A 95 8.22 6.42 8.39
CA GLU A 95 9.56 6.88 8.73
C GLU A 95 10.62 6.08 8.00
N VAL A 96 10.39 4.77 7.85
CA VAL A 96 11.30 3.86 7.15
C VAL A 96 11.28 4.13 5.64
N MET A 97 10.11 4.44 5.10
CA MET A 97 9.92 4.69 3.67
C MET A 97 10.18 6.15 3.28
N GLY A 98 10.16 7.01 4.25
CA GLY A 98 10.43 8.43 4.02
C GLY A 98 11.91 8.69 3.79
#